data_e9a7a08a9be2174189ca48f2eb9d02bd
#
_entry.id   e9a7a08a9be2174189ca48f2eb9d02bd
#
_cell.length_a   1.000
_cell.length_b   1.000
_cell.length_c   1.000
_cell.angle_alpha   90.00
_cell.angle_beta   90.00
_cell.angle_gamma   90.00
#
_symmetry.space_group_name_H-M   'P 1'
#
loop_
_entity.id
_entity.type
_entity.pdbx_description
1 polymer ?
#
loop_
_entity_poly.entity_id
_entity_poly.type
_entity_poly.pdbx_seq_one_letter_code
_entity_poly.pdbx_strand_id
1 'polypeptide(L)'
;MLAAAALVAGCRQDMHNQPKFIPQRSTTFFADGRSVRPQVENTVARGQLREDSYFYTGVVAGANGYREERDLMPFPVTLQVLQRGQERFNVYCTPCHSRVGNGGGMIVQRGYKPAGNLHDQVRLSQPLSHYFYVITNGYGSMPDYAAQVTPVDRWAIAAYIRALQLSQNATEKDVPQGAKVENLPDVAERLGYPKSFAMPWVMPATAVSAKPSLESPAAHGTPADSRPASKNKPMTNPPAGQPNTPPVSH
;
A
#
# COMPACT_ATOMS: atom_id res chain seq x y z
N MET A 1 -11.23 35.85 41.37
CA MET A 1 -10.16 36.36 40.47
C MET A 1 -8.92 35.47 40.44
N LEU A 2 -8.45 34.84 41.49
CA LEU A 2 -7.30 33.92 41.48
C LEU A 2 -7.47 32.68 40.58
N ALA A 3 -8.67 32.10 40.46
CA ALA A 3 -8.93 30.94 39.59
C ALA A 3 -8.85 31.27 38.09
N ALA A 4 -9.20 32.48 37.68
CA ALA A 4 -9.09 32.91 36.30
C ALA A 4 -7.63 33.13 35.87
N ALA A 5 -6.77 33.57 36.77
CA ALA A 5 -5.32 33.75 36.49
C ALA A 5 -4.59 32.40 36.33
N ALA A 6 -5.03 31.32 37.00
CA ALA A 6 -4.47 29.98 36.87
C ALA A 6 -4.80 29.33 35.54
N LEU A 7 -5.90 29.67 34.88
CA LEU A 7 -6.28 29.15 33.55
C LEU A 7 -5.47 29.76 32.39
N VAL A 8 -4.87 30.95 32.57
CA VAL A 8 -4.07 31.63 31.56
C VAL A 8 -2.59 31.17 31.59
N ALA A 9 -2.13 30.66 32.72
CA ALA A 9 -0.74 30.21 32.91
C ALA A 9 -0.40 28.89 32.20
N GLY A 10 -1.39 28.17 31.66
CA GLY A 10 -1.18 26.87 31.02
C GLY A 10 -0.78 26.91 29.54
N CYS A 11 -0.96 28.04 28.83
CA CYS A 11 -0.61 28.18 27.41
C CYS A 11 0.84 28.61 27.25
N ARG A 12 1.75 27.66 27.25
CA ARG A 12 3.17 27.92 27.02
C ARG A 12 3.49 27.75 25.53
N GLN A 13 3.98 28.81 24.88
CA GLN A 13 4.35 28.83 23.45
C GLN A 13 5.86 28.74 23.21
N ASP A 14 6.63 28.54 24.27
CA ASP A 14 8.10 28.44 24.20
C ASP A 14 8.51 27.32 23.26
N MET A 15 9.47 27.59 22.41
CA MET A 15 10.05 26.65 21.45
C MET A 15 9.10 26.12 20.34
N HIS A 16 7.85 26.53 20.30
CA HIS A 16 6.93 26.15 19.23
C HIS A 16 7.32 26.73 17.87
N ASN A 17 7.73 28.00 17.85
CA ASN A 17 8.28 28.67 16.67
C ASN A 17 9.74 29.00 16.88
N GLN A 18 10.61 28.17 16.34
CA GLN A 18 12.04 28.37 16.39
C GLN A 18 12.52 29.12 15.13
N PRO A 19 13.63 29.88 15.19
CA PRO A 19 14.22 30.53 14.02
C PRO A 19 14.95 29.54 13.12
N LYS A 20 14.14 28.67 12.45
CA LYS A 20 14.61 27.66 11.49
C LYS A 20 13.68 27.61 10.29
N PHE A 21 14.22 27.23 9.13
CA PHE A 21 13.41 26.96 7.96
C PHE A 21 12.64 25.65 8.15
N ILE A 22 11.33 25.70 7.94
CA ILE A 22 10.45 24.54 7.99
C ILE A 22 9.83 24.39 6.60
N PRO A 23 9.85 23.18 6.01
CA PRO A 23 9.19 22.93 4.72
C PRO A 23 7.74 23.41 4.72
N GLN A 24 7.29 23.94 3.58
CA GLN A 24 5.91 24.45 3.36
C GLN A 24 5.53 25.69 4.20
N ARG A 25 6.44 26.27 4.94
CA ARG A 25 6.25 27.62 5.54
C ARG A 25 6.82 28.70 4.63
N SER A 26 6.18 29.88 4.67
CA SER A 26 6.73 31.07 4.02
C SER A 26 7.92 31.61 4.82
N THR A 27 8.81 32.30 4.11
CA THR A 27 9.93 33.05 4.70
C THR A 27 10.11 34.37 3.97
N THR A 28 10.56 35.39 4.69
CA THR A 28 10.95 36.69 4.11
C THR A 28 12.43 36.73 3.73
N PHE A 29 13.20 35.68 4.05
CA PHE A 29 14.62 35.63 3.78
C PHE A 29 14.94 35.45 2.29
N PHE A 30 14.16 34.65 1.58
CA PHE A 30 14.33 34.43 0.14
C PHE A 30 13.28 35.21 -0.66
N ALA A 31 13.70 35.77 -1.80
CA ALA A 31 12.84 36.60 -2.65
C ALA A 31 11.59 35.87 -3.17
N ASP A 32 11.64 34.51 -3.35
CA ASP A 32 10.51 33.67 -3.74
C ASP A 32 9.56 33.30 -2.60
N GLY A 33 9.82 33.78 -1.40
CA GLY A 33 9.02 33.52 -0.20
C GLY A 33 9.02 32.07 0.31
N ARG A 34 9.80 31.18 -0.29
CA ARG A 34 9.83 29.75 0.06
C ARG A 34 10.94 29.43 1.05
N SER A 35 10.64 28.69 2.09
CA SER A 35 11.64 28.17 3.03
C SER A 35 12.38 26.94 2.51
N VAL A 36 11.79 26.20 1.57
CA VAL A 36 12.44 25.06 0.89
C VAL A 36 13.06 25.54 -0.41
N ARG A 37 14.31 25.19 -0.63
CA ARG A 37 15.02 25.52 -1.86
C ARG A 37 14.82 24.44 -2.93
N PRO A 38 14.61 24.79 -4.20
CA PRO A 38 14.62 23.84 -5.29
C PRO A 38 15.99 23.14 -5.36
N GLN A 39 15.97 21.91 -5.85
CA GLN A 39 17.20 21.19 -6.11
C GLN A 39 18.02 21.95 -7.17
N VAL A 40 19.34 22.01 -6.98
CA VAL A 40 20.24 22.60 -7.97
C VAL A 40 20.21 21.73 -9.22
N GLU A 41 20.05 22.35 -10.38
CA GLU A 41 20.00 21.63 -11.65
C GLU A 41 21.24 20.76 -11.87
N ASN A 42 21.04 19.59 -12.49
CA ASN A 42 22.10 18.60 -12.75
C ASN A 42 22.80 18.06 -11.50
N THR A 43 22.17 18.15 -10.32
CA THR A 43 22.68 17.55 -9.09
C THR A 43 21.71 16.51 -8.54
N VAL A 44 22.26 15.51 -7.86
CA VAL A 44 21.50 14.51 -7.10
C VAL A 44 21.94 14.62 -5.64
N ALA A 45 20.98 14.79 -4.74
CA ALA A 45 21.29 14.84 -3.32
C ALA A 45 21.92 13.53 -2.84
N ARG A 46 22.82 13.61 -1.87
CA ARG A 46 23.46 12.42 -1.31
C ARG A 46 22.42 11.42 -0.82
N GLY A 47 22.55 10.15 -1.25
CA GLY A 47 21.61 9.07 -0.92
C GLY A 47 20.33 9.04 -1.77
N GLN A 48 20.16 9.95 -2.74
CA GLN A 48 19.00 9.97 -3.64
C GLN A 48 19.31 9.48 -5.05
N LEU A 49 20.53 9.03 -5.31
CA LEU A 49 20.89 8.40 -6.57
C LEU A 49 20.19 7.02 -6.67
N ARG A 50 19.32 6.89 -7.67
CA ARG A 50 18.49 5.68 -7.87
C ARG A 50 18.92 4.95 -9.13
N GLU A 51 20.17 4.45 -9.14
CA GLU A 51 20.77 3.78 -10.31
C GLU A 51 20.06 2.48 -10.66
N ASP A 52 19.70 1.67 -9.66
CA ASP A 52 18.93 0.45 -9.89
C ASP A 52 17.45 0.78 -10.10
N SER A 53 17.09 0.97 -11.38
CA SER A 53 15.71 1.27 -11.73
C SER A 53 14.74 0.16 -11.34
N TYR A 54 15.14 -1.11 -11.45
CA TYR A 54 14.28 -2.22 -11.05
C TYR A 54 13.99 -2.21 -9.54
N PHE A 55 15.02 -2.02 -8.74
CA PHE A 55 14.86 -1.93 -7.28
C PHE A 55 13.90 -0.80 -6.85
N TYR A 56 13.97 0.36 -7.51
CA TYR A 56 13.18 1.53 -7.12
C TYR A 56 11.80 1.60 -7.77
N THR A 57 11.59 0.98 -8.93
CA THR A 57 10.35 1.09 -9.70
C THR A 57 9.57 -0.22 -9.84
N GLY A 58 10.22 -1.37 -9.65
CA GLY A 58 9.64 -2.69 -9.86
C GLY A 58 9.50 -3.08 -11.34
N VAL A 59 10.00 -2.26 -12.25
CA VAL A 59 9.89 -2.50 -13.69
C VAL A 59 11.21 -2.26 -14.39
N VAL A 60 11.42 -2.96 -15.50
CA VAL A 60 12.54 -2.73 -16.41
C VAL A 60 12.03 -2.19 -17.74
N ALA A 61 12.93 -1.57 -18.50
CA ALA A 61 12.63 -1.22 -19.88
C ALA A 61 12.62 -2.51 -20.73
N GLY A 62 11.45 -2.86 -21.26
CA GLY A 62 11.32 -3.96 -22.20
C GLY A 62 11.83 -3.59 -23.60
N ALA A 63 12.01 -4.60 -24.46
CA ALA A 63 12.58 -4.46 -25.82
C ALA A 63 11.83 -3.44 -26.70
N ASN A 64 10.55 -3.21 -26.46
CA ASN A 64 9.70 -2.28 -27.22
C ASN A 64 9.44 -0.96 -26.49
N GLY A 65 10.23 -0.60 -25.48
CA GLY A 65 10.01 0.59 -24.65
C GLY A 65 8.84 0.49 -23.67
N TYR A 66 8.13 -0.64 -23.64
CA TYR A 66 7.11 -0.92 -22.64
C TYR A 66 7.74 -1.31 -21.31
N ARG A 67 7.03 -1.05 -20.23
CA ARG A 67 7.42 -1.49 -18.90
C ARG A 67 7.20 -2.99 -18.77
N GLU A 68 8.22 -3.70 -18.32
CA GLU A 68 8.18 -5.14 -18.08
C GLU A 68 8.28 -5.41 -16.58
N GLU A 69 7.30 -6.11 -16.05
CA GLU A 69 7.30 -6.64 -14.70
C GLU A 69 7.98 -8.01 -14.66
N ARG A 70 8.67 -8.35 -13.58
CA ARG A 70 9.43 -9.60 -13.44
C ARG A 70 9.12 -10.33 -12.16
N ASP A 71 9.15 -11.65 -12.21
CA ASP A 71 9.01 -12.50 -11.02
C ASP A 71 10.39 -12.72 -10.36
N LEU A 72 11.04 -11.62 -10.01
CA LEU A 72 12.40 -11.60 -9.48
C LEU A 72 12.49 -10.66 -8.27
N MET A 73 13.19 -11.13 -7.21
CA MET A 73 13.58 -10.26 -6.10
C MET A 73 14.92 -9.58 -6.39
N PRO A 74 15.07 -8.29 -6.10
CA PRO A 74 16.34 -7.60 -6.26
C PRO A 74 17.40 -7.94 -5.21
N PHE A 75 17.05 -8.72 -4.18
CA PHE A 75 17.94 -9.20 -3.13
C PHE A 75 17.48 -10.57 -2.59
N PRO A 76 18.34 -11.31 -1.89
CA PRO A 76 18.00 -12.65 -1.35
C PRO A 76 16.82 -12.59 -0.38
N VAL A 77 15.88 -13.52 -0.53
CA VAL A 77 14.74 -13.69 0.39
C VAL A 77 15.19 -14.53 1.58
N THR A 78 15.41 -13.88 2.70
CA THR A 78 15.73 -14.52 3.98
C THR A 78 14.50 -14.54 4.89
N LEU A 79 14.57 -15.35 5.97
CA LEU A 79 13.53 -15.36 7.00
C LEU A 79 13.31 -13.95 7.59
N GLN A 80 14.38 -13.18 7.77
CA GLN A 80 14.29 -11.80 8.27
C GLN A 80 13.53 -10.88 7.30
N VAL A 81 13.74 -11.03 5.97
CA VAL A 81 12.99 -10.31 4.95
C VAL A 81 11.50 -10.66 5.00
N LEU A 82 11.17 -11.94 5.15
CA LEU A 82 9.78 -12.40 5.27
C LEU A 82 9.11 -11.89 6.54
N GLN A 83 9.80 -11.95 7.68
CA GLN A 83 9.31 -11.40 8.95
C GLN A 83 9.08 -9.88 8.86
N ARG A 84 10.01 -9.15 8.24
CA ARG A 84 9.86 -7.72 7.98
C ARG A 84 8.67 -7.45 7.05
N GLY A 85 8.52 -8.25 5.99
CA GLY A 85 7.38 -8.18 5.09
C GLY A 85 6.06 -8.40 5.80
N GLN A 86 5.98 -9.41 6.67
CA GLN A 86 4.81 -9.71 7.50
C GLN A 86 4.47 -8.55 8.43
N GLU A 87 5.46 -8.01 9.13
CA GLU A 87 5.27 -6.85 10.01
C GLU A 87 4.68 -5.67 9.25
N ARG A 88 5.27 -5.31 8.11
CA ARG A 88 4.83 -4.18 7.30
C ARG A 88 3.48 -4.42 6.63
N PHE A 89 3.23 -5.64 6.14
CA PHE A 89 1.92 -6.04 5.64
C PHE A 89 0.84 -5.90 6.71
N ASN A 90 1.13 -6.34 7.94
CA ASN A 90 0.21 -6.24 9.06
C ASN A 90 -0.13 -4.79 9.43
N VAL A 91 0.82 -3.85 9.26
CA VAL A 91 0.60 -2.43 9.58
C VAL A 91 -0.18 -1.72 8.48
N TYR A 92 0.22 -1.90 7.21
CA TYR A 92 -0.28 -1.07 6.11
C TYR A 92 -1.37 -1.74 5.26
N CYS A 93 -1.35 -3.06 5.13
CA CYS A 93 -2.16 -3.79 4.14
C CYS A 93 -3.39 -4.47 4.77
N THR A 94 -3.26 -5.01 5.99
CA THR A 94 -4.33 -5.78 6.63
C THR A 94 -5.63 -5.02 6.87
N PRO A 95 -5.66 -3.70 7.08
CA PRO A 95 -6.92 -2.99 7.23
C PRO A 95 -7.89 -3.21 6.07
N CYS A 96 -7.36 -3.35 4.85
CA CYS A 96 -8.14 -3.63 3.64
C CYS A 96 -8.06 -5.11 3.21
N HIS A 97 -6.85 -5.71 3.20
CA HIS A 97 -6.61 -7.06 2.66
C HIS A 97 -6.80 -8.18 3.68
N SER A 98 -7.02 -7.90 4.95
CA SER A 98 -6.98 -8.83 6.08
C SER A 98 -5.60 -9.49 6.30
N ARG A 99 -5.42 -10.18 7.44
CA ARG A 99 -4.15 -10.86 7.75
C ARG A 99 -3.86 -12.06 6.86
N VAL A 100 -4.92 -12.67 6.34
CA VAL A 100 -4.82 -13.83 5.45
C VAL A 100 -4.86 -13.46 3.97
N GLY A 101 -4.96 -12.19 3.62
CA GLY A 101 -4.91 -11.72 2.23
C GLY A 101 -6.17 -11.96 1.42
N ASN A 102 -7.30 -12.29 2.03
CA ASN A 102 -8.56 -12.60 1.34
C ASN A 102 -9.38 -11.37 0.89
N GLY A 103 -8.88 -10.16 1.17
CA GLY A 103 -9.55 -8.91 0.79
C GLY A 103 -10.69 -8.46 1.72
N GLY A 104 -10.98 -9.21 2.78
CA GLY A 104 -12.04 -8.91 3.75
C GLY A 104 -11.54 -8.18 5.00
N GLY A 105 -10.66 -7.18 4.86
CA GLY A 105 -10.16 -6.43 5.99
C GLY A 105 -11.24 -5.57 6.68
N MET A 106 -10.91 -5.05 7.87
CA MET A 106 -11.86 -4.34 8.73
C MET A 106 -12.50 -3.12 8.04
N ILE A 107 -11.74 -2.38 7.23
CA ILE A 107 -12.26 -1.21 6.51
C ILE A 107 -13.27 -1.64 5.43
N VAL A 108 -13.01 -2.74 4.75
CA VAL A 108 -13.94 -3.33 3.76
C VAL A 108 -15.24 -3.77 4.44
N GLN A 109 -15.14 -4.42 5.62
CA GLN A 109 -16.32 -4.81 6.41
C GLN A 109 -17.15 -3.60 6.88
N ARG A 110 -16.55 -2.41 6.93
CA ARG A 110 -17.23 -1.15 7.29
C ARG A 110 -17.72 -0.35 6.06
N GLY A 111 -17.79 -0.97 4.88
CA GLY A 111 -18.39 -0.38 3.68
C GLY A 111 -17.41 0.23 2.68
N TYR A 112 -16.10 0.09 2.88
CA TYR A 112 -15.14 0.45 1.83
C TYR A 112 -15.19 -0.54 0.66
N LYS A 113 -14.70 -0.13 -0.51
CA LYS A 113 -14.64 -1.02 -1.69
C LYS A 113 -13.85 -2.29 -1.36
N PRO A 114 -14.33 -3.47 -1.78
CA PRO A 114 -13.63 -4.72 -1.56
C PRO A 114 -12.21 -4.66 -2.10
N ALA A 115 -11.24 -5.00 -1.25
CA ALA A 115 -9.88 -5.26 -1.68
C ALA A 115 -9.85 -6.62 -2.40
N GLY A 116 -8.98 -6.74 -3.40
CA GLY A 116 -8.88 -8.01 -4.12
C GLY A 116 -8.34 -9.12 -3.22
N ASN A 117 -8.87 -10.35 -3.40
CA ASN A 117 -8.34 -11.53 -2.76
C ASN A 117 -6.97 -11.88 -3.38
N LEU A 118 -5.90 -11.87 -2.57
CA LEU A 118 -4.54 -12.15 -3.05
C LEU A 118 -4.35 -13.62 -3.49
N HIS A 119 -5.31 -14.50 -3.19
CA HIS A 119 -5.27 -15.93 -3.54
C HIS A 119 -6.09 -16.28 -4.78
N ASP A 120 -6.73 -15.32 -5.44
CA ASP A 120 -7.43 -15.61 -6.68
C ASP A 120 -6.43 -15.88 -7.83
N GLN A 121 -6.90 -16.62 -8.85
CA GLN A 121 -6.05 -17.08 -9.95
C GLN A 121 -5.38 -15.92 -10.71
N VAL A 122 -6.07 -14.79 -10.85
CA VAL A 122 -5.54 -13.61 -11.53
C VAL A 122 -4.34 -13.05 -10.76
N ARG A 123 -4.41 -13.02 -9.44
CA ARG A 123 -3.32 -12.50 -8.60
C ARG A 123 -2.20 -13.51 -8.40
N LEU A 124 -2.53 -14.80 -8.29
CA LEU A 124 -1.51 -15.84 -8.24
C LEU A 124 -0.60 -15.84 -9.49
N SER A 125 -1.14 -15.49 -10.66
CA SER A 125 -0.37 -15.42 -11.92
C SER A 125 0.46 -14.15 -12.10
N GLN A 126 0.27 -13.12 -11.26
CA GLN A 126 1.04 -11.88 -11.39
C GLN A 126 2.50 -12.07 -10.99
N PRO A 127 3.46 -11.45 -11.68
CA PRO A 127 4.86 -11.48 -11.26
C PRO A 127 5.07 -10.75 -9.92
N LEU A 128 6.12 -11.08 -9.20
CA LEU A 128 6.40 -10.52 -7.88
C LEU A 128 6.51 -8.99 -7.90
N SER A 129 7.16 -8.45 -8.93
CA SER A 129 7.32 -7.00 -9.07
C SER A 129 6.01 -6.26 -9.32
N HIS A 130 4.95 -6.95 -9.77
CA HIS A 130 3.61 -6.39 -9.87
C HIS A 130 3.10 -5.88 -8.50
N TYR A 131 3.31 -6.67 -7.45
CA TYR A 131 2.93 -6.24 -6.09
C TYR A 131 3.71 -5.01 -5.66
N PHE A 132 5.02 -4.99 -5.92
CA PHE A 132 5.84 -3.81 -5.65
C PHE A 132 5.33 -2.58 -6.41
N TYR A 133 5.02 -2.74 -7.70
CA TYR A 133 4.52 -1.66 -8.55
C TYR A 133 3.17 -1.12 -8.04
N VAL A 134 2.23 -2.01 -7.72
CA VAL A 134 0.91 -1.65 -7.18
C VAL A 134 1.02 -0.96 -5.83
N ILE A 135 1.88 -1.43 -4.92
CA ILE A 135 2.13 -0.77 -3.64
C ILE A 135 2.71 0.62 -3.85
N THR A 136 3.58 0.78 -4.86
CA THR A 136 4.25 2.05 -5.16
C THR A 136 3.30 3.09 -5.74
N ASN A 137 2.46 2.70 -6.70
CA ASN A 137 1.69 3.63 -7.54
C ASN A 137 0.18 3.65 -7.22
N GLY A 138 -0.28 2.69 -6.40
CA GLY A 138 -1.70 2.44 -6.21
C GLY A 138 -2.33 1.69 -7.39
N TYR A 139 -3.58 1.24 -7.21
CA TYR A 139 -4.36 0.60 -8.25
C TYR A 139 -5.87 0.78 -7.99
N GLY A 140 -6.58 1.39 -8.90
CA GLY A 140 -8.02 1.62 -8.76
C GLY A 140 -8.36 2.46 -7.53
N SER A 141 -9.00 1.87 -6.53
CA SER A 141 -9.31 2.53 -5.25
C SER A 141 -8.20 2.38 -4.19
N MET A 142 -7.17 1.56 -4.44
CA MET A 142 -6.02 1.44 -3.56
C MET A 142 -5.11 2.65 -3.74
N PRO A 143 -4.83 3.44 -2.69
CA PRO A 143 -3.89 4.54 -2.76
C PRO A 143 -2.46 4.04 -2.93
N ASP A 144 -1.56 4.93 -3.37
CA ASP A 144 -0.13 4.67 -3.36
C ASP A 144 0.43 4.70 -1.93
N TYR A 145 1.49 3.91 -1.70
CA TYR A 145 2.19 3.83 -0.42
C TYR A 145 3.67 4.22 -0.54
N ALA A 146 4.05 4.87 -1.62
CA ALA A 146 5.45 5.24 -1.86
C ALA A 146 6.03 6.17 -0.79
N ALA A 147 5.19 7.03 -0.20
CA ALA A 147 5.60 7.97 0.83
C ALA A 147 5.76 7.32 2.22
N GLN A 148 4.95 6.29 2.53
CA GLN A 148 4.90 5.66 3.85
C GLN A 148 5.78 4.42 3.96
N VAL A 149 5.97 3.68 2.85
CA VAL A 149 6.67 2.40 2.81
C VAL A 149 7.92 2.51 1.96
N THR A 150 9.08 2.24 2.55
CA THR A 150 10.37 2.31 1.84
C THR A 150 10.46 1.27 0.71
N PRO A 151 11.29 1.46 -0.33
CA PRO A 151 11.46 0.46 -1.39
C PRO A 151 11.82 -0.94 -0.87
N VAL A 152 12.72 -1.03 0.12
CA VAL A 152 13.08 -2.30 0.76
C VAL A 152 11.86 -2.96 1.39
N ASP A 153 11.06 -2.20 2.15
CA ASP A 153 9.86 -2.73 2.80
C ASP A 153 8.79 -3.14 1.79
N ARG A 154 8.64 -2.42 0.67
CA ARG A 154 7.71 -2.80 -0.41
C ARG A 154 8.09 -4.15 -1.04
N TRP A 155 9.38 -4.38 -1.29
CA TRP A 155 9.87 -5.68 -1.75
C TRP A 155 9.68 -6.78 -0.70
N ALA A 156 9.93 -6.47 0.57
CA ALA A 156 9.68 -7.42 1.66
C ALA A 156 8.19 -7.78 1.77
N ILE A 157 7.28 -6.83 1.61
CA ILE A 157 5.83 -7.07 1.54
C ILE A 157 5.49 -7.95 0.34
N ALA A 158 6.05 -7.69 -0.84
CA ALA A 158 5.82 -8.50 -2.04
C ALA A 158 6.26 -9.96 -1.82
N ALA A 159 7.43 -10.17 -1.21
CA ALA A 159 7.91 -11.51 -0.83
C ALA A 159 6.99 -12.19 0.18
N TYR A 160 6.49 -11.45 1.18
CA TYR A 160 5.55 -11.97 2.15
C TYR A 160 4.20 -12.36 1.51
N ILE A 161 3.71 -11.58 0.55
CA ILE A 161 2.50 -11.93 -0.21
C ILE A 161 2.68 -13.26 -0.93
N ARG A 162 3.84 -13.53 -1.54
CA ARG A 162 4.16 -14.84 -2.13
C ARG A 162 4.15 -15.96 -1.10
N ALA A 163 4.77 -15.75 0.06
CA ALA A 163 4.73 -16.74 1.14
C ALA A 163 3.28 -16.99 1.62
N LEU A 164 2.47 -15.93 1.71
CA LEU A 164 1.07 -16.04 2.09
C LEU A 164 0.24 -16.80 1.03
N GLN A 165 0.49 -16.55 -0.26
CA GLN A 165 -0.10 -17.30 -1.37
C GLN A 165 0.29 -18.77 -1.33
N LEU A 166 1.58 -19.06 -1.12
CA LEU A 166 2.08 -20.43 -1.01
C LEU A 166 1.46 -21.16 0.18
N SER A 167 1.29 -20.51 1.33
CA SER A 167 0.70 -21.12 2.52
C SER A 167 -0.71 -21.67 2.32
N GLN A 168 -1.47 -21.15 1.32
CA GLN A 168 -2.84 -21.59 1.03
C GLN A 168 -2.94 -22.43 -0.25
N ASN A 169 -1.90 -22.45 -1.10
CA ASN A 169 -1.89 -23.12 -2.39
C ASN A 169 -0.71 -24.09 -2.54
N ALA A 170 0.03 -24.37 -1.45
CA ALA A 170 1.16 -25.29 -1.47
C ALA A 170 0.73 -26.71 -1.84
N THR A 171 1.54 -27.37 -2.62
CA THR A 171 1.39 -28.77 -3.03
C THR A 171 2.57 -29.59 -2.50
N GLU A 172 2.50 -30.91 -2.59
CA GLU A 172 3.62 -31.79 -2.22
C GLU A 172 4.91 -31.48 -2.99
N LYS A 173 4.79 -30.89 -4.19
CA LYS A 173 5.94 -30.48 -5.03
C LYS A 173 6.72 -29.31 -4.45
N ASP A 174 6.09 -28.51 -3.61
CA ASP A 174 6.69 -27.34 -2.98
C ASP A 174 7.49 -27.71 -1.72
N VAL A 175 7.39 -28.98 -1.30
CA VAL A 175 8.10 -29.50 -0.13
C VAL A 175 9.51 -29.91 -0.55
N PRO A 176 10.58 -29.42 0.11
CA PRO A 176 11.93 -29.83 -0.18
C PRO A 176 12.12 -31.36 -0.02
N GLN A 177 12.91 -31.98 -0.89
CA GLN A 177 13.22 -33.39 -0.80
C GLN A 177 13.80 -33.74 0.57
N GLY A 178 13.25 -34.75 1.22
CA GLY A 178 13.69 -35.19 2.56
C GLY A 178 13.08 -34.40 3.72
N ALA A 179 12.28 -33.37 3.46
CA ALA A 179 11.52 -32.70 4.51
C ALA A 179 10.36 -33.59 4.97
N LYS A 180 10.21 -33.70 6.29
CA LYS A 180 9.10 -34.43 6.89
C LYS A 180 7.87 -33.54 6.92
N VAL A 181 6.83 -33.96 6.22
CA VAL A 181 5.50 -33.31 6.30
C VAL A 181 4.78 -33.91 7.51
N GLU A 182 4.39 -33.07 8.45
CA GLU A 182 3.62 -33.47 9.63
C GLU A 182 2.16 -32.99 9.46
N ASN A 183 1.22 -33.76 9.94
CA ASN A 183 -0.18 -33.32 9.97
C ASN A 183 -0.38 -32.20 10.96
N LEU A 184 -1.11 -31.16 10.56
CA LEU A 184 -1.35 -30.00 11.41
C LEU A 184 -2.01 -30.34 12.76
N PRO A 185 -2.98 -31.29 12.85
CA PRO A 185 -3.53 -31.75 14.12
C PRO A 185 -2.49 -32.30 15.10
N ASP A 186 -1.54 -33.05 14.59
CA ASP A 186 -0.48 -33.66 15.41
C ASP A 186 0.52 -32.61 15.92
N VAL A 187 0.82 -31.64 15.07
CA VAL A 187 1.64 -30.47 15.44
C VAL A 187 0.94 -29.62 16.48
N ALA A 188 -0.35 -29.36 16.30
CA ALA A 188 -1.16 -28.56 17.24
C ALA A 188 -1.19 -29.22 18.62
N GLU A 189 -1.44 -30.54 18.68
CA GLU A 189 -1.45 -31.30 19.94
C GLU A 189 -0.07 -31.26 20.63
N ARG A 190 1.03 -31.46 19.89
CA ARG A 190 2.39 -31.36 20.40
C ARG A 190 2.72 -29.96 20.96
N LEU A 191 2.18 -28.92 20.40
CA LEU A 191 2.34 -27.53 20.84
C LEU A 191 1.35 -27.13 21.95
N GLY A 192 0.48 -28.06 22.41
CA GLY A 192 -0.48 -27.79 23.49
C GLY A 192 -1.76 -27.07 23.03
N TYR A 193 -2.00 -26.99 21.72
CA TYR A 193 -3.25 -26.45 21.18
C TYR A 193 -4.30 -27.56 21.02
N PRO A 194 -5.61 -27.27 21.19
CA PRO A 194 -6.66 -28.24 20.93
C PRO A 194 -6.67 -28.66 19.44
N LYS A 195 -7.00 -29.92 19.16
CA LYS A 195 -7.07 -30.46 17.77
C LYS A 195 -8.01 -29.64 16.86
N SER A 196 -9.01 -29.00 17.44
CA SER A 196 -9.92 -28.10 16.72
C SER A 196 -9.21 -26.88 16.12
N PHE A 197 -8.01 -26.51 16.64
CA PHE A 197 -7.21 -25.43 16.10
C PHE A 197 -6.60 -25.77 14.73
N ALA A 198 -6.41 -27.04 14.46
CA ALA A 198 -5.86 -27.56 13.21
C ALA A 198 -6.93 -27.99 12.19
N MET A 199 -8.21 -27.84 12.52
CA MET A 199 -9.28 -28.02 11.54
C MET A 199 -9.12 -26.95 10.44
N PRO A 200 -9.36 -27.30 9.16
CA PRO A 200 -9.42 -26.31 8.11
C PRO A 200 -10.29 -25.16 8.59
N TRP A 201 -9.73 -23.97 8.61
CA TRP A 201 -10.48 -22.78 8.99
C TRP A 201 -11.53 -22.54 7.90
N VAL A 202 -12.61 -23.26 7.99
CA VAL A 202 -13.81 -22.96 7.24
C VAL A 202 -14.28 -21.63 7.81
N MET A 203 -13.95 -20.55 7.12
CA MET A 203 -14.58 -19.27 7.42
C MET A 203 -16.08 -19.53 7.49
N PRO A 204 -16.77 -19.16 8.58
CA PRO A 204 -18.22 -19.31 8.63
C PRO A 204 -18.75 -18.71 7.33
N ALA A 205 -19.65 -19.42 6.65
CA ALA A 205 -20.23 -19.00 5.37
C ALA A 205 -20.79 -17.56 5.42
N THR A 206 -21.13 -17.09 6.60
CA THR A 206 -21.50 -15.72 6.95
C THR A 206 -20.37 -14.68 6.75
N ALA A 207 -19.09 -15.08 6.75
CA ALA A 207 -17.97 -14.15 6.58
C ALA A 207 -17.55 -13.96 5.11
N VAL A 208 -17.96 -14.87 4.21
CA VAL A 208 -17.55 -14.85 2.79
C VAL A 208 -18.74 -14.74 1.84
N SER A 209 -19.92 -15.10 2.25
CA SER A 209 -21.15 -15.12 1.43
C SER A 209 -22.27 -14.23 1.95
N ALA A 210 -21.95 -13.16 2.65
CA ALA A 210 -22.84 -12.04 2.64
C ALA A 210 -22.75 -11.38 1.27
N LYS A 211 -23.34 -12.03 0.24
CA LYS A 211 -23.94 -11.31 -0.85
C LYS A 211 -24.76 -10.23 -0.15
N PRO A 212 -24.48 -8.93 -0.34
CA PRO A 212 -25.37 -7.92 0.21
C PRO A 212 -26.74 -8.24 -0.38
N SER A 213 -27.64 -8.74 0.45
CA SER A 213 -29.04 -8.77 0.12
C SER A 213 -29.42 -7.32 -0.03
N LEU A 214 -29.54 -6.87 -1.27
CA LEU A 214 -30.21 -5.64 -1.67
C LEU A 214 -31.72 -5.80 -1.38
N GLU A 215 -32.07 -6.06 -0.15
CA GLU A 215 -33.35 -5.71 0.40
C GLU A 215 -33.18 -4.37 1.09
N SER A 216 -33.48 -3.33 0.30
CA SER A 216 -33.67 -1.99 0.81
C SER A 216 -34.64 -2.03 2.00
N PRO A 217 -34.29 -1.50 3.17
CA PRO A 217 -35.32 -1.13 4.14
C PRO A 217 -36.17 -0.05 3.49
N ALA A 218 -37.49 -0.25 3.57
CA ALA A 218 -38.50 0.63 3.02
C ALA A 218 -38.20 2.11 3.25
N ALA A 219 -38.37 2.87 2.21
CA ALA A 219 -38.19 4.30 2.11
C ALA A 219 -38.89 5.06 3.25
N HIS A 220 -38.12 5.70 4.10
CA HIS A 220 -38.55 6.96 4.69
C HIS A 220 -38.20 8.08 3.69
N GLY A 221 -39.26 8.69 3.15
CA GLY A 221 -39.16 9.72 2.14
C GLY A 221 -38.33 10.92 2.58
N THR A 222 -37.40 11.27 1.75
CA THR A 222 -36.76 12.58 1.70
C THR A 222 -37.00 13.21 0.35
N PRO A 223 -37.19 14.54 0.26
CA PRO A 223 -37.67 15.22 -0.95
C PRO A 223 -36.62 15.18 -2.08
N ALA A 224 -37.12 15.07 -3.29
CA ALA A 224 -36.36 15.12 -4.53
C ALA A 224 -35.50 16.39 -4.64
N ASP A 225 -34.16 16.23 -4.61
CA ASP A 225 -33.23 17.27 -5.07
C ASP A 225 -32.96 17.03 -6.56
N SER A 226 -33.53 17.90 -7.38
CA SER A 226 -33.40 17.88 -8.82
C SER A 226 -32.08 18.54 -9.24
N ARG A 227 -31.00 17.78 -9.32
CA ARG A 227 -29.79 18.17 -10.06
C ARG A 227 -29.63 17.34 -11.32
N PRO A 228 -29.41 17.98 -12.50
CA PRO A 228 -29.23 17.25 -13.73
C PRO A 228 -27.93 16.46 -13.73
N ALA A 229 -28.02 15.24 -14.24
CA ALA A 229 -26.87 14.31 -14.36
C ALA A 229 -25.77 14.93 -15.24
N SER A 230 -24.60 15.15 -14.66
CA SER A 230 -23.39 15.49 -15.39
C SER A 230 -22.95 14.31 -16.24
N LYS A 231 -22.98 14.47 -17.56
CA LYS A 231 -22.43 13.54 -18.54
C LYS A 231 -20.90 13.61 -18.46
N ASN A 232 -20.27 12.72 -17.69
CA ASN A 232 -18.81 12.59 -17.71
C ASN A 232 -18.37 12.01 -19.06
N LYS A 233 -17.78 12.87 -19.88
CA LYS A 233 -17.04 12.52 -21.09
C LYS A 233 -15.73 11.83 -20.68
N PRO A 234 -15.27 10.77 -21.36
CA PRO A 234 -13.99 10.14 -21.07
C PRO A 234 -12.86 11.17 -21.24
N MET A 235 -12.01 11.29 -20.22
CA MET A 235 -10.77 12.07 -20.34
C MET A 235 -9.83 11.37 -21.32
N THR A 236 -9.64 11.95 -22.48
CA THR A 236 -8.52 11.65 -23.37
C THR A 236 -7.28 12.36 -22.82
N ASN A 237 -6.20 11.64 -22.61
CA ASN A 237 -4.92 12.23 -22.22
C ASN A 237 -4.48 13.27 -23.26
N PRO A 238 -4.02 14.47 -22.84
CA PRO A 238 -3.43 15.41 -23.76
C PRO A 238 -2.11 14.85 -24.32
N PRO A 239 -1.78 15.15 -25.59
CA PRO A 239 -0.52 14.75 -26.19
C PRO A 239 0.65 15.41 -25.45
N ALA A 240 1.78 14.68 -25.37
CA ALA A 240 3.01 15.13 -24.73
C ALA A 240 3.44 16.49 -25.27
N GLY A 241 3.60 17.46 -24.37
CA GLY A 241 3.96 18.83 -24.71
C GLY A 241 5.33 18.92 -25.34
N GLN A 242 5.43 19.70 -26.39
CA GLN A 242 6.67 20.14 -27.01
C GLN A 242 7.47 21.01 -26.01
N PRO A 243 8.81 20.99 -26.03
CA PRO A 243 9.60 21.84 -25.16
C PRO A 243 9.42 23.33 -25.55
N ASN A 244 9.02 24.14 -24.58
CA ASN A 244 9.00 25.58 -24.69
C ASN A 244 10.44 26.10 -24.81
N THR A 245 10.83 26.58 -25.99
CA THR A 245 12.00 27.43 -26.16
C THR A 245 11.65 28.86 -25.75
N PRO A 246 12.41 29.52 -24.87
CA PRO A 246 12.19 30.95 -24.58
C PRO A 246 12.59 31.82 -25.76
N PRO A 247 11.93 32.97 -25.98
CA PRO A 247 12.28 33.89 -27.03
C PRO A 247 13.64 34.55 -26.76
N VAL A 248 14.51 34.55 -27.77
CA VAL A 248 15.75 35.30 -27.77
C VAL A 248 15.39 36.76 -28.03
N SER A 249 15.67 37.64 -27.07
CA SER A 249 15.61 39.09 -27.26
C SER A 249 16.90 39.58 -27.93
N HIS A 250 16.75 40.26 -29.05
CA HIS A 250 17.76 41.06 -29.70
C HIS A 250 17.96 42.38 -28.94
#